data_a869f0ef72951e52eb2a83196b217773
#
_entry.id   a869f0ef72951e52eb2a83196b217773
#
_cell.length_a   1.000
_cell.length_b   1.000
_cell.length_c   1.000
_cell.angle_alpha   90.00
_cell.angle_beta   90.00
_cell.angle_gamma   90.00
#
_symmetry.space_group_name_H-M   'P 1'
#
loop_
_entity.id
_entity.type
_entity.pdbx_description
1 polymer ?
#
loop_
_entity_poly.entity_id
_entity_poly.type
_entity_poly.pdbx_seq_one_letter_code
_entity_poly.pdbx_strand_id
1 'polypeptide(L)'
;MNINILKDSNLLFTLKKEEHSVEKLRYVFENHDEIKFVSLAGYDLRGNATDAKIPVSIIIDDIDGFLKDGVQTDGSSVELRKIASLNDAKVTIIPDMDCDWHIDYNFYHLDENTQKPVGTLRIPSFLMHNEKIVCSRGVLRRA
;
A
#
# COMPACT_ATOMS: atom_id res chain seq x y z
N MET A 1 -6.79 -21.60 -13.86
CA MET A 1 -5.62 -21.29 -13.02
C MET A 1 -4.59 -22.39 -13.17
N ASN A 2 -3.32 -22.03 -13.29
CA ASN A 2 -2.24 -22.99 -13.42
C ASN A 2 -1.69 -23.35 -12.03
N ILE A 3 -1.85 -24.61 -11.61
CA ILE A 3 -1.40 -25.08 -10.29
C ILE A 3 0.11 -24.93 -10.09
N ASN A 4 0.90 -25.01 -11.17
CA ASN A 4 2.35 -24.85 -11.09
C ASN A 4 2.76 -23.44 -10.61
N ILE A 5 1.95 -22.42 -10.89
CA ILE A 5 2.20 -21.06 -10.42
C ILE A 5 2.07 -21.00 -8.89
N LEU A 6 1.11 -21.70 -8.31
CA LEU A 6 0.91 -21.75 -6.86
C LEU A 6 2.08 -22.40 -6.12
N LYS A 7 2.86 -23.21 -6.82
CA LYS A 7 4.02 -23.90 -6.27
C LYS A 7 5.34 -23.18 -6.60
N ASP A 8 5.28 -22.03 -7.26
CA ASP A 8 6.47 -21.27 -7.63
C ASP A 8 7.12 -20.70 -6.37
N SER A 9 8.29 -21.21 -5.99
CA SER A 9 9.03 -20.79 -4.81
C SER A 9 9.63 -19.38 -4.97
N ASN A 10 9.64 -18.81 -6.19
CA ASN A 10 10.16 -17.47 -6.44
C ASN A 10 9.12 -16.38 -6.20
N LEU A 11 7.86 -16.74 -5.97
CA LEU A 11 6.84 -15.75 -5.63
C LEU A 11 7.01 -15.30 -4.18
N LEU A 12 7.07 -13.98 -4.01
CA LEU A 12 7.13 -13.37 -2.69
C LEU A 12 5.71 -13.07 -2.21
N PHE A 13 5.35 -13.52 -1.02
CA PHE A 13 4.00 -13.32 -0.48
C PHE A 13 3.95 -12.33 0.67
N THR A 14 5.06 -12.13 1.38
CA THR A 14 5.09 -11.28 2.58
C THR A 14 6.39 -10.50 2.65
N LEU A 15 6.29 -9.22 2.99
CA LEU A 15 7.41 -8.39 3.42
C LEU A 15 7.24 -8.10 4.90
N LYS A 16 8.14 -8.63 5.71
CA LYS A 16 8.08 -8.43 7.16
C LYS A 16 8.50 -7.02 7.54
N LYS A 17 8.02 -6.54 8.69
CA LYS A 17 8.27 -5.16 9.13
C LYS A 17 9.76 -4.82 9.24
N GLU A 18 10.62 -5.80 9.48
CA GLU A 18 12.07 -5.60 9.55
C GLU A 18 12.70 -5.36 8.18
N GLU A 19 11.95 -5.58 7.10
CA GLU A 19 12.43 -5.47 5.72
C GLU A 19 11.93 -4.19 5.01
N HIS A 20 11.39 -3.22 5.73
CA HIS A 20 10.81 -2.01 5.16
C HIS A 20 11.84 -0.89 4.99
N SER A 21 12.98 -1.18 4.40
CA SER A 21 13.98 -0.17 4.06
C SER A 21 13.91 0.20 2.58
N VAL A 22 14.46 1.36 2.22
CA VAL A 22 14.51 1.80 0.83
C VAL A 22 15.28 0.79 -0.03
N GLU A 23 16.43 0.33 0.46
CA GLU A 23 17.26 -0.65 -0.26
C GLU A 23 16.54 -1.98 -0.44
N LYS A 24 15.86 -2.46 0.58
CA LYS A 24 15.15 -3.74 0.51
C LYS A 24 13.97 -3.66 -0.44
N LEU A 25 13.21 -2.57 -0.42
CA LEU A 25 12.10 -2.37 -1.35
C LEU A 25 12.58 -2.26 -2.78
N ARG A 26 13.68 -1.54 -3.01
CA ARG A 26 14.29 -1.45 -4.35
C ARG A 26 14.71 -2.84 -4.83
N TYR A 27 15.34 -3.62 -3.97
CA TYR A 27 15.72 -4.99 -4.30
C TYR A 27 14.51 -5.84 -4.69
N VAL A 28 13.42 -5.75 -3.92
CA VAL A 28 12.18 -6.48 -4.19
C VAL A 28 11.62 -6.10 -5.56
N PHE A 29 11.50 -4.79 -5.84
CA PHE A 29 10.92 -4.32 -7.10
C PHE A 29 11.80 -4.68 -8.31
N GLU A 30 13.12 -4.71 -8.14
CA GLU A 30 14.04 -5.09 -9.21
C GLU A 30 14.09 -6.59 -9.47
N ASN A 31 13.84 -7.42 -8.46
CA ASN A 31 13.94 -8.87 -8.56
C ASN A 31 12.58 -9.57 -8.68
N HIS A 32 11.49 -8.84 -8.52
CA HIS A 32 10.12 -9.35 -8.62
C HIS A 32 9.31 -8.48 -9.56
N ASP A 33 9.60 -8.59 -10.87
CA ASP A 33 8.93 -7.81 -11.91
C ASP A 33 7.43 -8.09 -12.00
N GLU A 34 6.97 -9.21 -11.48
CA GLU A 34 5.55 -9.54 -11.41
C GLU A 34 4.77 -8.63 -10.47
N ILE A 35 5.43 -7.95 -9.53
CA ILE A 35 4.81 -6.96 -8.65
C ILE A 35 4.74 -5.64 -9.42
N LYS A 36 3.55 -5.31 -9.91
CA LYS A 36 3.34 -4.14 -10.79
C LYS A 36 2.79 -2.93 -10.06
N PHE A 37 2.12 -3.14 -8.93
CA PHE A 37 1.41 -2.07 -8.23
C PHE A 37 1.68 -2.13 -6.73
N VAL A 38 1.53 -0.96 -6.10
CA VAL A 38 1.48 -0.83 -4.65
C VAL A 38 0.12 -0.25 -4.28
N SER A 39 -0.55 -0.83 -3.31
CA SER A 39 -1.84 -0.37 -2.82
C SER A 39 -1.69 0.09 -1.38
N LEU A 40 -2.00 1.36 -1.12
CA LEU A 40 -2.09 1.91 0.23
C LEU A 40 -3.54 1.83 0.70
N ALA A 41 -3.81 0.96 1.64
CA ALA A 41 -5.16 0.68 2.13
C ALA A 41 -5.37 1.34 3.49
N GLY A 42 -6.26 2.32 3.56
CA GLY A 42 -6.69 2.96 4.78
C GLY A 42 -8.19 2.79 5.00
N TYR A 43 -8.64 3.05 6.21
CA TYR A 43 -10.06 2.98 6.56
C TYR A 43 -10.46 4.28 7.25
N ASP A 44 -11.58 4.86 6.82
CA ASP A 44 -12.13 6.04 7.48
C ASP A 44 -12.79 5.65 8.81
N LEU A 45 -13.36 6.63 9.51
CA LEU A 45 -13.95 6.40 10.83
C LEU A 45 -15.20 5.52 10.81
N ARG A 46 -15.79 5.30 9.64
CA ARG A 46 -16.93 4.38 9.46
C ARG A 46 -16.51 3.01 8.98
N GLY A 47 -15.21 2.78 8.78
CA GLY A 47 -14.72 1.52 8.27
C GLY A 47 -14.73 1.39 6.74
N ASN A 48 -15.05 2.47 6.01
CA ASN A 48 -14.98 2.45 4.55
C ASN A 48 -13.53 2.42 4.09
N ALA A 49 -13.21 1.50 3.20
CA ALA A 49 -11.86 1.37 2.68
C ALA A 49 -11.54 2.51 1.70
N THR A 50 -10.36 3.08 1.87
CA THR A 50 -9.77 4.01 0.91
C THR A 50 -8.51 3.34 0.38
N ASP A 51 -8.42 3.17 -0.91
CA ASP A 51 -7.34 2.44 -1.55
C ASP A 51 -6.71 3.31 -2.63
N ALA A 52 -5.42 3.61 -2.47
CA ALA A 52 -4.63 4.29 -3.49
C ALA A 52 -3.72 3.26 -4.15
N LYS A 53 -3.99 2.92 -5.39
CA LYS A 53 -3.21 1.96 -6.17
C LYS A 53 -2.27 2.70 -7.12
N ILE A 54 -0.98 2.46 -6.98
CA ILE A 54 0.07 3.20 -7.69
C ILE A 54 0.99 2.22 -8.40
N PRO A 55 1.31 2.46 -9.69
CA PRO A 55 2.30 1.63 -10.39
C PRO A 55 3.69 1.71 -9.73
N VAL A 56 4.36 0.57 -9.63
CA VAL A 56 5.73 0.49 -9.09
C VAL A 56 6.68 1.39 -9.87
N SER A 57 6.47 1.54 -11.18
CA SER A 57 7.32 2.39 -12.02
C SER A 57 7.37 3.86 -11.57
N ILE A 58 6.32 4.33 -10.89
CA ILE A 58 6.28 5.69 -10.34
C ILE A 58 6.99 5.74 -8.99
N ILE A 59 6.81 4.71 -8.16
CA ILE A 59 7.35 4.68 -6.81
C ILE A 59 8.86 4.48 -6.79
N ILE A 60 9.39 3.71 -7.73
CA ILE A 60 10.79 3.31 -7.73
C ILE A 60 11.75 4.49 -7.88
N ASP A 61 11.28 5.59 -8.44
CA ASP A 61 12.09 6.80 -8.60
C ASP A 61 12.32 7.54 -7.28
N ASP A 62 11.42 7.39 -6.30
CA ASP A 62 11.54 8.04 -5.00
C ASP A 62 10.88 7.19 -3.91
N ILE A 63 11.49 6.06 -3.61
CA ILE A 63 10.98 5.15 -2.57
C ILE A 63 10.99 5.82 -1.19
N ASP A 64 12.04 6.56 -0.88
CA ASP A 64 12.17 7.22 0.43
C ASP A 64 11.03 8.22 0.66
N GLY A 65 10.76 9.08 -0.32
CA GLY A 65 9.64 10.02 -0.25
C GLY A 65 8.30 9.32 -0.12
N PHE A 66 8.11 8.24 -0.87
CA PHE A 66 6.88 7.45 -0.78
C PHE A 66 6.66 6.89 0.63
N LEU A 67 7.70 6.34 1.26
CA LEU A 67 7.59 5.76 2.60
C LEU A 67 7.35 6.80 3.67
N LYS A 68 7.93 8.00 3.54
CA LYS A 68 7.81 9.07 4.53
C LYS A 68 6.56 9.92 4.36
N ASP A 69 6.25 10.27 3.11
CA ASP A 69 5.22 11.26 2.81
C ASP A 69 3.91 10.65 2.34
N GLY A 70 3.96 9.38 1.92
CA GLY A 70 2.78 8.68 1.44
C GLY A 70 2.22 9.29 0.16
N VAL A 71 0.89 9.20 0.02
CA VAL A 71 0.16 9.67 -1.16
C VAL A 71 -1.02 10.51 -0.72
N GLN A 72 -1.26 11.61 -1.42
CA GLN A 72 -2.44 12.45 -1.15
C GLN A 72 -3.68 11.88 -1.82
N THR A 73 -4.80 11.93 -1.11
CA THR A 73 -6.11 11.59 -1.63
C THR A 73 -7.08 12.72 -1.32
N ASP A 74 -8.23 12.70 -1.98
CA ASP A 74 -9.28 13.69 -1.75
C ASP A 74 -10.00 13.37 -0.44
N GLY A 75 -9.95 14.32 0.51
CA GLY A 75 -10.64 14.18 1.79
C GLY A 75 -12.16 14.05 1.69
N SER A 76 -12.75 14.50 0.56
CA SER A 76 -14.19 14.33 0.34
C SER A 76 -14.58 12.87 0.12
N SER A 77 -13.63 12.01 -0.25
CA SER A 77 -13.88 10.58 -0.45
C SER A 77 -13.80 9.76 0.82
N VAL A 78 -13.42 10.36 1.97
CA VAL A 78 -13.30 9.68 3.25
C VAL A 78 -14.21 10.34 4.29
N GLU A 79 -14.63 9.57 5.28
CA GLU A 79 -15.51 10.06 6.35
C GLU A 79 -14.68 10.67 7.47
N LEU A 80 -14.66 12.01 7.54
CA LEU A 80 -13.89 12.76 8.53
C LEU A 80 -14.76 13.65 9.40
N ARG A 81 -16.04 13.37 9.53
CA ARG A 81 -16.96 14.16 10.37
C ARG A 81 -16.40 14.31 11.78
N LYS A 82 -16.51 15.50 12.33
CA LYS A 82 -16.01 15.91 13.66
C LYS A 82 -14.48 16.00 13.75
N ILE A 83 -13.74 15.65 12.71
CA ILE A 83 -12.28 15.72 12.71
C ILE A 83 -11.80 16.82 11.77
N ALA A 84 -12.41 16.94 10.59
CA ALA A 84 -12.01 17.89 9.57
C ALA A 84 -13.21 18.56 8.93
N SER A 85 -12.99 19.78 8.47
CA SER A 85 -13.97 20.53 7.67
C SER A 85 -14.06 19.91 6.27
N LEU A 86 -15.26 19.93 5.68
CA LEU A 86 -15.47 19.48 4.31
C LEU A 86 -14.68 20.30 3.27
N ASN A 87 -14.26 21.50 3.63
CA ASN A 87 -13.47 22.37 2.74
C ASN A 87 -11.98 22.03 2.75
N ASP A 88 -11.54 21.25 3.74
CA ASP A 88 -10.16 20.79 3.86
C ASP A 88 -10.04 19.43 3.19
N ALA A 89 -9.91 19.46 1.86
CA ALA A 89 -10.09 18.27 1.05
C ALA A 89 -8.86 17.35 0.94
N LYS A 90 -7.71 17.74 1.52
CA LYS A 90 -6.47 16.97 1.35
C LYS A 90 -6.20 16.06 2.55
N VAL A 91 -6.20 14.78 2.28
CA VAL A 91 -5.81 13.74 3.24
C VAL A 91 -4.63 12.98 2.65
N THR A 92 -3.65 12.68 3.50
CA THR A 92 -2.48 11.90 3.10
C THR A 92 -2.63 10.47 3.61
N ILE A 93 -2.34 9.50 2.75
CA ILE A 93 -2.29 8.09 3.12
C ILE A 93 -0.83 7.72 3.29
N ILE A 94 -0.44 7.30 4.50
CA ILE A 94 0.95 7.01 4.85
C ILE A 94 1.10 5.53 5.21
N PRO A 95 2.11 4.82 4.67
CA PRO A 95 2.35 3.43 5.00
C PRO A 95 2.58 3.21 6.49
N ASP A 96 2.00 2.16 7.05
CA ASP A 96 2.32 1.70 8.40
C ASP A 96 3.61 0.87 8.31
N MET A 97 4.70 1.40 8.86
CA MET A 97 6.00 0.75 8.85
C MET A 97 6.17 -0.31 9.93
N ASP A 98 5.21 -0.43 10.82
CA ASP A 98 5.25 -1.27 12.01
C ASP A 98 4.46 -2.57 11.88
N CYS A 99 4.13 -2.95 10.67
CA CYS A 99 3.41 -4.20 10.40
C CYS A 99 3.96 -4.87 9.15
N ASP A 100 3.68 -6.15 9.01
CA ASP A 100 4.02 -6.89 7.80
C ASP A 100 3.12 -6.45 6.64
N TRP A 101 3.69 -6.45 5.44
CA TRP A 101 2.96 -6.15 4.20
C TRP A 101 2.81 -7.43 3.40
N HIS A 102 1.77 -7.53 2.59
CA HIS A 102 1.47 -8.73 1.83
C HIS A 102 1.35 -8.42 0.34
N ILE A 103 1.71 -9.39 -0.49
CA ILE A 103 1.54 -9.29 -1.93
C ILE A 103 0.29 -10.08 -2.32
N ASP A 104 -0.63 -9.39 -2.97
CA ASP A 104 -1.87 -9.96 -3.49
C ASP A 104 -1.68 -10.25 -4.98
N TYR A 105 -1.78 -11.52 -5.38
CA TYR A 105 -1.57 -11.93 -6.75
C TYR A 105 -2.89 -12.21 -7.46
N ASN A 106 -2.97 -11.73 -8.69
CA ASN A 106 -4.07 -12.09 -9.59
C ASN A 106 -3.65 -13.30 -10.43
N PHE A 107 -4.04 -14.49 -10.00
CA PHE A 107 -3.66 -15.74 -10.66
C PHE A 107 -4.34 -15.96 -12.02
N TYR A 108 -5.32 -15.13 -12.35
CA TYR A 108 -5.99 -15.17 -13.66
C TYR A 108 -5.32 -14.25 -14.68
N HIS A 109 -4.32 -13.46 -14.25
CA HIS A 109 -3.63 -12.49 -15.09
C HIS A 109 -2.12 -12.71 -15.00
N LEU A 110 -1.55 -13.31 -16.02
CA LEU A 110 -0.10 -13.53 -16.06
C LEU A 110 0.58 -12.35 -16.76
N ASP A 111 1.70 -11.90 -16.18
CA ASP A 111 2.56 -10.94 -16.83
C ASP A 111 3.22 -11.56 -18.05
N GLU A 112 3.14 -10.90 -19.20
CA GLU A 112 3.64 -11.43 -20.48
C GLU A 112 5.15 -11.68 -20.46
N ASN A 113 5.90 -10.88 -19.71
CA ASN A 113 7.36 -10.96 -19.68
C ASN A 113 7.87 -12.02 -18.69
N THR A 114 7.24 -12.14 -17.54
CA THR A 114 7.69 -13.04 -16.47
C THR A 114 6.94 -14.36 -16.42
N GLN A 115 5.76 -14.43 -17.06
CA GLN A 115 4.83 -15.58 -17.00
C GLN A 115 4.38 -15.89 -15.56
N LYS A 116 4.48 -14.90 -14.66
CA LYS A 116 4.01 -14.98 -13.28
C LYS A 116 2.74 -14.15 -13.11
N PRO A 117 1.91 -14.46 -12.09
CA PRO A 117 0.71 -13.65 -11.86
C PRO A 117 1.07 -12.22 -11.47
N VAL A 118 0.27 -11.26 -11.93
CA VAL A 118 0.47 -9.85 -11.59
C VAL A 118 0.21 -9.67 -10.11
N GLY A 119 1.19 -9.07 -9.40
CA GLY A 119 1.14 -8.84 -7.97
C GLY A 119 0.93 -7.38 -7.61
N THR A 120 0.25 -7.17 -6.48
CA THR A 120 0.07 -5.86 -5.86
C THR A 120 0.56 -5.95 -4.42
N LEU A 121 1.54 -5.11 -4.06
CA LEU A 121 2.00 -5.00 -2.68
C LEU A 121 0.95 -4.21 -1.89
N ARG A 122 0.28 -4.86 -0.96
CA ARG A 122 -0.74 -4.23 -0.13
C ARG A 122 -0.12 -3.76 1.17
N ILE A 123 -0.22 -2.47 1.42
CA ILE A 123 0.36 -1.82 2.58
C ILE A 123 -0.76 -1.24 3.44
N PRO A 124 -0.99 -1.78 4.66
CA PRO A 124 -1.87 -1.13 5.62
C PRO A 124 -1.35 0.27 5.91
N SER A 125 -2.23 1.25 5.95
CA SER A 125 -1.83 2.65 5.97
C SER A 125 -2.66 3.46 6.94
N PHE A 126 -2.13 4.63 7.32
CA PHE A 126 -2.83 5.61 8.14
C PHE A 126 -3.35 6.74 7.25
N LEU A 127 -4.54 7.24 7.57
CA LEU A 127 -5.04 8.49 6.99
C LEU A 127 -4.60 9.64 7.89
N MET A 128 -3.97 10.65 7.29
CA MET A 128 -3.49 11.83 8.03
C MET A 128 -4.07 13.10 7.45
N HIS A 129 -4.52 13.99 8.33
CA HIS A 129 -5.03 15.30 7.98
C HIS A 129 -4.40 16.31 8.93
N ASN A 130 -3.76 17.35 8.37
CA ASN A 130 -3.05 18.37 9.16
C ASN A 130 -2.09 17.75 10.19
N GLU A 131 -1.30 16.76 9.75
CA GLU A 131 -0.31 16.04 10.55
C GLU A 131 -0.90 15.18 11.69
N LYS A 132 -2.22 14.97 11.70
CA LYS A 132 -2.91 14.14 12.69
C LYS A 132 -3.44 12.87 12.03
N ILE A 133 -3.32 11.76 12.74
CA ILE A 133 -3.90 10.48 12.29
C ILE A 133 -5.41 10.53 12.51
N VAL A 134 -6.18 10.38 11.42
CA VAL A 134 -7.64 10.57 11.43
C VAL A 134 -8.39 9.32 10.93
N CYS A 135 -7.79 8.15 11.03
CA CYS A 135 -8.41 6.90 10.59
C CYS A 135 -8.74 6.00 11.77
N SER A 136 -9.60 5.00 11.54
CA SER A 136 -9.95 4.03 12.57
C SER A 136 -8.73 3.25 13.07
N ARG A 137 -7.79 2.92 12.20
CA ARG A 137 -6.54 2.25 12.55
C ARG A 137 -5.71 3.09 13.53
N GLY A 138 -5.62 4.39 13.30
CA GLY A 138 -4.91 5.29 14.20
C GLY A 138 -5.58 5.40 15.57
N VAL A 139 -6.90 5.42 15.62
CA VAL A 139 -7.67 5.43 16.88
C VAL A 139 -7.40 4.16 17.67
N LEU A 140 -7.44 3.00 17.05
CA LEU A 140 -7.15 1.73 17.70
C LEU A 140 -5.73 1.68 18.26
N ARG A 141 -4.76 2.23 17.52
CA ARG A 141 -3.36 2.25 17.96
C ARG A 141 -3.14 3.13 19.18
N ARG A 142 -3.92 4.21 19.33
CA ARG A 142 -3.85 5.12 20.48
C ARG A 142 -4.60 4.60 21.71
N ALA A 143 -5.49 3.66 21.52
CA ALA A 143 -6.17 2.98 22.60
C ALA A 143 -5.26 1.89 23.20
#